data_31e918aa2f07fc9b5aa31be1c930fbd5
#
_entry.id   31e918aa2f07fc9b5aa31be1c930fbd5
#
_cell.length_a   1.000
_cell.length_b   1.000
_cell.length_c   1.000
_cell.angle_alpha   90.00
_cell.angle_beta   90.00
_cell.angle_gamma   90.00
#
_symmetry.space_group_name_H-M   'P 1'
#
loop_
_entity.id
_entity.type
_entity.pdbx_description
1 polymer ?
#
loop_
_entity_poly.entity_id
_entity_poly.type
_entity_poly.pdbx_seq_one_letter_code
_entity_poly.pdbx_strand_id
1 'polypeptide(L)'
;FDYLDILKISEEAVDSIIDALKNNASIYTDTNMALSGINKRKLESLGCKYKCLVADDETAKLAKEKGITRSMAAVEIAAKEEGRKIFVLGNAPTALYKVMEMKSEGRLDLDAVIGVPVGFVGAQESKDEVEKTDIPYIISKGRKGGSNLAAAIVNAILYTM
;
A
#
# COMPACT_ATOMS: atom_id res chain seq x y z
N PHE A 1 -18.45 -8.34 9.14
CA PHE A 1 -17.14 -7.72 8.91
C PHE A 1 -16.33 -7.71 10.20
N ASP A 2 -15.61 -8.79 10.43
CA ASP A 2 -14.84 -8.98 11.66
C ASP A 2 -13.65 -8.01 11.80
N TYR A 3 -13.33 -7.26 10.73
CA TYR A 3 -12.16 -6.39 10.72
C TYR A 3 -12.47 -4.93 11.06
N LEU A 4 -13.73 -4.53 11.12
CA LEU A 4 -14.09 -3.13 11.36
C LEU A 4 -13.55 -2.60 12.68
N ASP A 5 -13.56 -3.46 13.72
CA ASP A 5 -13.10 -3.05 15.05
C ASP A 5 -11.60 -2.84 15.13
N ILE A 6 -10.83 -3.37 14.18
CA ILE A 6 -9.37 -3.28 14.19
C ILE A 6 -8.83 -2.27 13.17
N LEU A 7 -9.69 -1.66 12.38
CA LEU A 7 -9.27 -0.70 11.35
C LEU A 7 -9.46 0.73 11.80
N LYS A 8 -8.56 1.59 11.36
CA LYS A 8 -8.71 3.04 11.39
C LYS A 8 -8.69 3.52 9.94
N ILE A 9 -9.69 4.31 9.59
CA ILE A 9 -9.90 4.77 8.22
C ILE A 9 -10.01 6.29 8.25
N SER A 10 -9.13 6.97 7.51
CA SER A 10 -9.25 8.42 7.39
C SER A 10 -10.53 8.76 6.63
N GLU A 11 -11.06 9.95 6.90
CA GLU A 11 -12.39 10.34 6.41
C GLU A 11 -12.54 10.19 4.91
N GLU A 12 -11.52 10.57 4.14
CA GLU A 12 -11.56 10.57 2.68
C GLU A 12 -10.99 9.32 2.03
N ALA A 13 -10.47 8.36 2.82
CA ALA A 13 -9.69 7.24 2.28
C ALA A 13 -10.46 6.36 1.29
N VAL A 14 -11.66 5.93 1.67
CA VAL A 14 -12.45 5.04 0.81
C VAL A 14 -12.83 5.74 -0.49
N ASP A 15 -13.28 6.99 -0.40
CA ASP A 15 -13.64 7.77 -1.58
C ASP A 15 -12.44 8.03 -2.48
N SER A 16 -11.28 8.31 -1.90
CA SER A 16 -10.04 8.51 -2.66
C SER A 16 -9.62 7.25 -3.39
N ILE A 17 -9.74 6.10 -2.74
CA ILE A 17 -9.40 4.81 -3.36
C ILE A 17 -10.37 4.51 -4.51
N ILE A 18 -11.66 4.68 -4.30
CA ILE A 18 -12.67 4.44 -5.33
C ILE A 18 -12.43 5.37 -6.52
N ASP A 19 -12.20 6.64 -6.28
CA ASP A 19 -11.93 7.62 -7.33
C ASP A 19 -10.68 7.24 -8.12
N ALA A 20 -9.61 6.86 -7.43
CA ALA A 20 -8.38 6.42 -8.08
C ALA A 20 -8.61 5.19 -8.95
N LEU A 21 -9.32 4.19 -8.45
CA LEU A 21 -9.62 2.96 -9.19
C LEU A 21 -10.46 3.25 -10.44
N LYS A 22 -11.38 4.19 -10.36
CA LYS A 22 -12.18 4.61 -11.52
C LYS A 22 -11.34 5.38 -12.56
N ASN A 23 -10.18 5.85 -12.19
CA ASN A 23 -9.27 6.60 -13.04
C ASN A 23 -7.98 5.82 -13.34
N ASN A 24 -8.11 4.51 -13.45
CA ASN A 24 -7.06 3.60 -13.92
C ASN A 24 -5.80 3.59 -13.04
N ALA A 25 -5.97 3.72 -11.73
CA ALA A 25 -4.84 3.70 -10.79
C ALA A 25 -4.11 2.36 -10.82
N SER A 26 -2.84 2.41 -10.46
CA SER A 26 -2.03 1.22 -10.23
C SER A 26 -2.00 0.88 -8.75
N ILE A 27 -2.12 -0.40 -8.44
CA ILE A 27 -1.98 -0.93 -7.08
C ILE A 27 -0.60 -1.54 -6.94
N TYR A 28 0.11 -1.14 -5.89
CA TYR A 28 1.43 -1.68 -5.56
C TYR A 28 1.37 -2.39 -4.22
N THR A 29 1.71 -3.67 -4.21
CA THR A 29 1.76 -4.46 -2.97
C THR A 29 3.21 -4.70 -2.55
N ASP A 30 3.42 -4.92 -1.26
CA ASP A 30 4.74 -5.25 -0.72
C ASP A 30 5.01 -6.76 -0.67
N THR A 31 3.98 -7.60 -0.91
CA THR A 31 4.16 -9.05 -0.96
C THR A 31 3.38 -9.65 -2.11
N ASN A 32 3.85 -10.80 -2.60
CA ASN A 32 3.12 -11.59 -3.58
C ASN A 32 1.84 -12.18 -2.96
N MET A 33 1.86 -12.49 -1.67
CA MET A 33 0.68 -13.01 -0.98
C MET A 33 -0.47 -12.00 -1.01
N ALA A 34 -0.20 -10.72 -0.73
CA ALA A 34 -1.23 -9.68 -0.83
C ALA A 34 -1.74 -9.57 -2.26
N LEU A 35 -0.84 -9.55 -3.24
CA LEU A 35 -1.22 -9.45 -4.63
C LEU A 35 -2.08 -10.63 -5.08
N SER A 36 -1.72 -11.85 -4.66
CA SER A 36 -2.45 -13.06 -5.01
C SER A 36 -3.88 -13.06 -4.45
N GLY A 37 -4.09 -12.42 -3.31
CA GLY A 37 -5.39 -12.36 -2.66
C GLY A 37 -6.35 -11.34 -3.24
N ILE A 38 -5.88 -10.40 -4.05
CA ILE A 38 -6.71 -9.34 -4.63
C ILE A 38 -7.47 -9.85 -5.84
N ASN A 39 -8.70 -9.40 -6.01
CA ASN A 39 -9.55 -9.74 -7.16
C ASN A 39 -9.03 -9.03 -8.42
N LYS A 40 -8.15 -9.69 -9.15
CA LYS A 40 -7.51 -9.13 -10.34
C LYS A 40 -8.49 -8.95 -11.49
N ARG A 41 -9.47 -9.85 -11.60
CA ARG A 41 -10.50 -9.75 -12.65
C ARG A 41 -11.26 -8.42 -12.54
N LYS A 42 -11.61 -8.04 -11.31
CA LYS A 42 -12.30 -6.76 -11.08
C LYS A 42 -11.39 -5.58 -11.42
N LEU A 43 -10.12 -5.62 -10.99
CA LEU A 43 -9.16 -4.57 -11.32
C LEU A 43 -8.98 -4.42 -12.83
N GLU A 44 -8.84 -5.54 -13.54
CA GLU A 44 -8.69 -5.52 -15.00
C GLU A 44 -9.92 -4.94 -15.68
N SER A 45 -11.11 -5.25 -15.17
CA SER A 45 -12.36 -4.70 -15.71
C SER A 45 -12.45 -3.18 -15.54
N LEU A 46 -11.76 -2.63 -14.54
CA LEU A 46 -11.69 -1.19 -14.30
C LEU A 46 -10.53 -0.52 -15.04
N GLY A 47 -9.70 -1.29 -15.74
CA GLY A 47 -8.51 -0.76 -16.42
C GLY A 47 -7.37 -0.46 -15.46
N CYS A 48 -7.37 -1.03 -14.26
CA CYS A 48 -6.33 -0.80 -13.26
C CYS A 48 -5.19 -1.79 -13.42
N LYS A 49 -3.98 -1.32 -13.14
CA LYS A 49 -2.79 -2.15 -13.09
C LYS A 49 -2.49 -2.58 -11.66
N TYR A 50 -1.73 -3.63 -11.52
CA TYR A 50 -1.33 -4.13 -10.20
C TYR A 50 0.05 -4.76 -10.28
N LYS A 51 0.87 -4.53 -9.27
CA LYS A 51 2.25 -5.03 -9.22
C LYS A 51 2.71 -5.31 -7.80
N CYS A 52 3.58 -6.31 -7.68
CA CYS A 52 4.44 -6.49 -6.50
C CYS A 52 5.88 -6.36 -6.99
N LEU A 53 6.54 -5.26 -6.63
CA LEU A 53 7.88 -4.96 -7.15
C LEU A 53 9.01 -5.61 -6.36
N VAL A 54 8.72 -6.20 -5.20
CA VAL A 54 9.74 -6.71 -4.28
C VAL A 54 10.61 -7.80 -4.91
N ALA A 55 10.03 -8.63 -5.78
CA ALA A 55 10.73 -9.75 -6.41
C ALA A 55 11.45 -9.38 -7.71
N ASP A 56 11.31 -8.16 -8.21
CA ASP A 56 11.94 -7.75 -9.46
C ASP A 56 13.45 -7.60 -9.30
N ASP A 57 14.19 -7.95 -10.35
CA ASP A 57 15.66 -7.81 -10.38
C ASP A 57 16.08 -6.35 -10.21
N GLU A 58 15.35 -5.43 -10.80
CA GLU A 58 15.60 -3.98 -10.68
C GLU A 58 15.49 -3.55 -9.22
N THR A 59 14.50 -4.05 -8.49
CA THR A 59 14.31 -3.75 -7.08
C THR A 59 15.47 -4.27 -6.25
N ALA A 60 15.89 -5.51 -6.48
CA ALA A 60 17.02 -6.10 -5.76
C ALA A 60 18.30 -5.32 -6.01
N LYS A 61 18.54 -4.92 -7.25
CA LYS A 61 19.71 -4.14 -7.64
C LYS A 61 19.73 -2.78 -6.95
N LEU A 62 18.62 -2.06 -6.98
CA LEU A 62 18.51 -0.75 -6.35
C LEU A 62 18.69 -0.84 -4.83
N ALA A 63 18.10 -1.85 -4.20
CA ALA A 63 18.24 -2.09 -2.77
C ALA A 63 19.71 -2.26 -2.38
N LYS A 64 20.44 -3.05 -3.16
CA LYS A 64 21.87 -3.30 -2.91
C LYS A 64 22.71 -2.03 -3.12
N GLU A 65 22.44 -1.29 -4.20
CA GLU A 65 23.17 -0.08 -4.50
C GLU A 65 23.02 1.00 -3.43
N LYS A 66 21.82 1.14 -2.88
CA LYS A 66 21.52 2.18 -1.89
C LYS A 66 21.65 1.72 -0.44
N GLY A 67 21.86 0.43 -0.21
CA GLY A 67 21.91 -0.12 1.15
C GLY A 67 20.58 -0.03 1.88
N ILE A 68 19.48 -0.20 1.19
CA ILE A 68 18.12 -0.15 1.74
C ILE A 68 17.43 -1.51 1.55
N THR A 69 16.28 -1.70 2.18
CA THR A 69 15.51 -2.94 2.00
C THR A 69 14.88 -3.00 0.61
N ARG A 70 14.54 -4.22 0.17
CA ARG A 70 13.81 -4.40 -1.10
C ARG A 70 12.47 -3.68 -1.08
N SER A 71 11.77 -3.71 0.05
CA SER A 71 10.49 -3.02 0.21
C SER A 71 10.63 -1.52 0.01
N MET A 72 11.68 -0.92 0.56
CA MET A 72 11.97 0.51 0.36
C MET A 72 12.31 0.80 -1.09
N ALA A 73 13.15 -0.03 -1.71
CA ALA A 73 13.52 0.13 -3.12
C ALA A 73 12.30 0.01 -4.03
N ALA A 74 11.38 -0.91 -3.71
CA ALA A 74 10.14 -1.08 -4.47
C ALA A 74 9.30 0.20 -4.48
N VAL A 75 9.23 0.90 -3.36
CA VAL A 75 8.53 2.19 -3.28
C VAL A 75 9.20 3.23 -4.17
N GLU A 76 10.54 3.28 -4.17
CA GLU A 76 11.26 4.23 -5.04
C GLU A 76 11.02 3.95 -6.51
N ILE A 77 10.98 2.69 -6.92
CA ILE A 77 10.70 2.30 -8.30
C ILE A 77 9.26 2.68 -8.68
N ALA A 78 8.30 2.35 -7.81
CA ALA A 78 6.90 2.70 -8.04
C ALA A 78 6.71 4.22 -8.18
N ALA A 79 7.46 5.00 -7.41
CA ALA A 79 7.38 6.46 -7.46
C ALA A 79 7.76 7.05 -8.81
N LYS A 80 8.57 6.34 -9.58
CA LYS A 80 8.99 6.77 -10.93
C LYS A 80 7.96 6.45 -12.01
N GLU A 81 7.00 5.58 -11.71
CA GLU A 81 5.97 5.23 -12.68
C GLU A 81 4.91 6.32 -12.74
N GLU A 82 4.35 6.54 -13.91
CA GLU A 82 3.32 7.55 -14.10
C GLU A 82 1.96 7.03 -13.65
N GLY A 83 1.03 7.96 -13.39
CA GLY A 83 -0.35 7.65 -13.08
C GLY A 83 -0.66 7.65 -11.59
N ARG A 84 -1.92 7.42 -11.30
CA ARG A 84 -2.43 7.40 -9.93
C ARG A 84 -2.03 6.11 -9.23
N LYS A 85 -1.79 6.19 -7.93
CA LYS A 85 -1.18 5.09 -7.18
C LYS A 85 -1.88 4.85 -5.87
N ILE A 86 -2.04 3.56 -5.55
CA ILE A 86 -2.49 3.09 -4.25
C ILE A 86 -1.48 2.06 -3.76
N PHE A 87 -0.92 2.28 -2.58
CA PHE A 87 0.00 1.32 -1.95
C PHE A 87 -0.77 0.43 -0.99
N VAL A 88 -0.55 -0.88 -1.09
CA VAL A 88 -1.22 -1.90 -0.28
C VAL A 88 -0.13 -2.71 0.43
N LEU A 89 0.13 -2.34 1.67
CA LEU A 89 1.28 -2.82 2.44
C LEU A 89 0.81 -3.69 3.60
N GLY A 90 1.09 -4.99 3.50
CA GLY A 90 0.64 -5.98 4.48
C GLY A 90 1.75 -6.61 5.30
N ASN A 91 3.01 -6.27 5.05
CA ASN A 91 4.13 -6.90 5.73
C ASN A 91 5.19 -5.89 6.22
N ALA A 92 5.60 -4.96 5.38
CA ALA A 92 6.82 -4.20 5.57
C ALA A 92 6.59 -2.79 6.17
N PRO A 93 6.86 -2.59 7.49
CA PRO A 93 6.82 -1.25 8.08
C PRO A 93 7.77 -0.29 7.37
N THR A 94 8.92 -0.78 6.91
CA THR A 94 9.90 0.05 6.19
C THR A 94 9.35 0.63 4.90
N ALA A 95 8.49 -0.11 4.19
CA ALA A 95 7.83 0.40 3.00
C ALA A 95 6.87 1.54 3.34
N LEU A 96 6.13 1.42 4.43
CA LEU A 96 5.20 2.46 4.86
C LEU A 96 5.95 3.74 5.25
N TYR A 97 7.06 3.61 5.98
CA TYR A 97 7.92 4.76 6.28
C TYR A 97 8.48 5.40 5.01
N LYS A 98 8.87 4.58 4.04
CA LYS A 98 9.41 5.09 2.77
C LYS A 98 8.36 5.87 1.97
N VAL A 99 7.12 5.39 1.96
CA VAL A 99 6.00 6.11 1.33
C VAL A 99 5.84 7.49 1.97
N MET A 100 5.82 7.56 3.29
CA MET A 100 5.67 8.83 4.01
C MET A 100 6.84 9.77 3.75
N GLU A 101 8.06 9.24 3.79
CA GLU A 101 9.28 10.01 3.54
C GLU A 101 9.25 10.64 2.14
N MET A 102 8.99 9.84 1.12
CA MET A 102 8.99 10.31 -0.26
C MET A 102 7.85 11.28 -0.53
N LYS A 103 6.70 11.06 0.09
CA LYS A 103 5.57 11.99 -0.03
C LYS A 103 5.93 13.34 0.58
N SER A 104 6.55 13.35 1.76
CA SER A 104 6.95 14.59 2.43
C SER A 104 8.01 15.36 1.65
N GLU A 105 8.84 14.64 0.88
CA GLU A 105 9.89 15.24 0.05
C GLU A 105 9.37 15.68 -1.34
N GLY A 106 8.10 15.46 -1.65
CA GLY A 106 7.56 15.78 -2.96
C GLY A 106 8.00 14.83 -4.07
N ARG A 107 8.53 13.66 -3.72
CA ARG A 107 9.06 12.68 -4.68
C ARG A 107 8.08 11.56 -5.02
N LEU A 108 6.96 11.51 -4.33
CA LEU A 108 5.93 10.49 -4.55
C LEU A 108 4.56 11.14 -4.49
N ASP A 109 3.78 10.88 -5.53
CA ASP A 109 2.38 11.26 -5.56
C ASP A 109 1.54 10.00 -5.47
N LEU A 110 0.61 9.96 -4.53
CA LEU A 110 -0.24 8.79 -4.33
C LEU A 110 -1.62 9.25 -3.87
N ASP A 111 -2.62 8.40 -4.14
CA ASP A 111 -4.01 8.69 -3.77
C ASP A 111 -4.37 8.20 -2.39
N ALA A 112 -3.81 7.06 -1.98
CA ALA A 112 -4.08 6.48 -0.67
C ALA A 112 -3.09 5.38 -0.34
N VAL A 113 -3.02 5.02 0.94
CA VAL A 113 -2.27 3.86 1.40
C VAL A 113 -3.16 2.96 2.26
N ILE A 114 -3.11 1.67 1.99
CA ILE A 114 -3.65 0.65 2.88
C ILE A 114 -2.42 0.10 3.60
N GLY A 115 -2.23 0.52 4.85
CA GLY A 115 -1.03 0.21 5.61
C GLY A 115 -1.37 -0.67 6.79
N VAL A 116 -1.24 -1.98 6.61
CA VAL A 116 -1.53 -2.96 7.66
C VAL A 116 -0.31 -3.89 7.88
N PRO A 117 0.91 -3.32 8.01
CA PRO A 117 2.08 -4.15 8.28
C PRO A 117 1.95 -4.88 9.59
N VAL A 118 2.59 -6.05 9.67
CA VAL A 118 2.57 -6.93 10.84
C VAL A 118 4.01 -7.13 11.31
N GLY A 119 4.18 -7.36 12.62
CA GLY A 119 5.49 -7.64 13.20
C GLY A 119 5.70 -6.94 14.52
N PHE A 120 6.84 -7.21 15.13
CA PHE A 120 7.14 -6.71 16.46
C PHE A 120 7.79 -5.34 16.44
N VAL A 121 8.66 -5.07 15.47
CA VAL A 121 9.43 -3.83 15.43
C VAL A 121 8.94 -2.95 14.30
N GLY A 122 8.49 -1.76 14.66
CA GLY A 122 8.13 -0.73 13.71
C GLY A 122 6.73 -0.81 13.12
N ALA A 123 6.01 -1.93 13.28
CA ALA A 123 4.70 -2.08 12.68
C ALA A 123 3.68 -1.08 13.24
N GLN A 124 3.54 -1.03 14.56
CA GLN A 124 2.62 -0.10 15.20
C GLN A 124 3.06 1.34 15.00
N GLU A 125 4.34 1.61 15.19
CA GLU A 125 4.89 2.95 15.05
C GLU A 125 4.70 3.50 13.64
N SER A 126 4.88 2.67 12.60
CA SER A 126 4.70 3.12 11.22
C SER A 126 3.23 3.49 10.95
N LYS A 127 2.30 2.73 11.50
CA LYS A 127 0.87 3.03 11.36
C LYS A 127 0.48 4.29 12.13
N ASP A 128 1.04 4.47 13.33
CA ASP A 128 0.80 5.67 14.12
C ASP A 128 1.32 6.93 13.40
N GLU A 129 2.46 6.81 12.73
CA GLU A 129 3.03 7.93 11.99
C GLU A 129 2.18 8.33 10.78
N VAL A 130 1.58 7.36 10.07
CA VAL A 130 0.77 7.69 8.89
C VAL A 130 -0.47 8.50 9.26
N GLU A 131 -1.00 8.31 10.48
CA GLU A 131 -2.14 9.10 10.97
C GLU A 131 -1.83 10.60 11.05
N LYS A 132 -0.56 10.95 11.19
CA LYS A 132 -0.10 12.33 11.29
C LYS A 132 0.14 12.99 9.93
N THR A 133 0.00 12.24 8.85
CA THR A 133 0.23 12.75 7.50
C THR A 133 -1.09 13.16 6.83
N ASP A 134 -0.99 13.81 5.68
CA ASP A 134 -2.15 14.16 4.85
C ASP A 134 -2.57 13.03 3.92
N ILE A 135 -1.86 11.90 3.94
CA ILE A 135 -2.14 10.77 3.06
C ILE A 135 -3.45 10.11 3.50
N PRO A 136 -4.43 9.94 2.59
CA PRO A 136 -5.61 9.12 2.91
C PRO A 136 -5.17 7.71 3.25
N TYR A 137 -5.65 7.17 4.37
CA TYR A 137 -5.16 5.89 4.88
C TYR A 137 -6.25 4.97 5.37
N ILE A 138 -5.97 3.67 5.27
CA ILE A 138 -6.67 2.60 6.00
C ILE A 138 -5.57 1.80 6.70
N ILE A 139 -5.59 1.78 8.01
CA ILE A 139 -4.60 1.08 8.82
C ILE A 139 -5.27 0.16 9.82
N SER A 140 -4.54 -0.83 10.32
CA SER A 140 -5.00 -1.68 11.40
C SER A 140 -4.42 -1.21 12.72
N LYS A 141 -5.18 -1.41 13.80
CA LYS A 141 -4.76 -0.99 15.13
C LYS A 141 -3.71 -1.95 15.70
N GLY A 142 -2.72 -1.38 16.39
CA GLY A 142 -1.72 -2.14 17.10
C GLY A 142 -0.86 -3.01 16.19
N ARG A 143 -0.64 -4.26 16.60
CA ARG A 143 0.20 -5.21 15.88
C ARG A 143 -0.53 -6.02 14.83
N LYS A 144 -1.84 -5.90 14.76
CA LYS A 144 -2.65 -6.65 13.80
C LYS A 144 -2.40 -6.17 12.38
N GLY A 145 -2.49 -7.09 11.44
CA GLY A 145 -2.22 -6.75 10.05
C GLY A 145 -2.00 -8.01 9.23
N GLY A 146 -1.21 -7.85 8.17
CA GLY A 146 -0.80 -8.95 7.31
C GLY A 146 -1.33 -8.84 5.90
N SER A 147 -0.72 -9.62 5.01
CA SER A 147 -1.03 -9.63 3.58
C SER A 147 -2.48 -10.04 3.30
N ASN A 148 -3.02 -10.99 4.08
CA ASN A 148 -4.40 -11.42 3.92
C ASN A 148 -5.38 -10.27 4.25
N LEU A 149 -5.11 -9.53 5.32
CA LEU A 149 -5.92 -8.39 5.69
C LEU A 149 -5.83 -7.29 4.63
N ALA A 150 -4.63 -7.01 4.13
CA ALA A 150 -4.43 -6.02 3.08
C ALA A 150 -5.27 -6.35 1.84
N ALA A 151 -5.22 -7.60 1.38
CA ALA A 151 -6.00 -8.05 0.23
C ALA A 151 -7.50 -7.99 0.52
N ALA A 152 -7.92 -8.38 1.72
CA ALA A 152 -9.34 -8.35 2.10
C ALA A 152 -9.91 -6.93 2.09
N ILE A 153 -9.13 -5.94 2.50
CA ILE A 153 -9.55 -4.53 2.47
C ILE A 153 -9.78 -4.08 1.03
N VAL A 154 -8.84 -4.37 0.14
CA VAL A 154 -8.98 -4.03 -1.28
C VAL A 154 -10.23 -4.69 -1.88
N ASN A 155 -10.41 -5.99 -1.63
CA ASN A 155 -11.55 -6.73 -2.16
C ASN A 155 -12.88 -6.20 -1.62
N ALA A 156 -12.92 -5.80 -0.36
CA ALA A 156 -14.13 -5.21 0.23
C ALA A 156 -14.53 -3.93 -0.49
N ILE A 157 -13.55 -3.08 -0.82
CA ILE A 157 -13.80 -1.85 -1.59
C ILE A 157 -14.25 -2.19 -3.02
N LEU A 158 -13.55 -3.11 -3.67
CA LEU A 158 -13.89 -3.53 -5.03
C LEU A 158 -15.30 -4.12 -5.11
N TYR A 159 -15.73 -4.81 -4.06
CA TYR A 159 -17.05 -5.42 -3.98
C TYR A 159 -18.17 -4.37 -4.03
N THR A 160 -17.91 -3.15 -3.55
CA THR A 160 -18.90 -2.06 -3.57
C THR A 160 -18.99 -1.33 -4.91
N MET A 161 -18.11 -1.64 -5.83
CA MET A 161 -18.01 -0.93 -7.12
C MET A 161 -18.78 -1.65 -8.27
#